data_0f3dfa76393f33b4c96eb648603ab168
#
_entry.id   0f3dfa76393f33b4c96eb648603ab168
#
_cell.length_a   1.000
_cell.length_b   1.000
_cell.length_c   1.000
_cell.angle_alpha   90.00
_cell.angle_beta   90.00
_cell.angle_gamma   90.00
#
_symmetry.space_group_name_H-M   'P 1'
#
loop_
_entity.id
_entity.type
_entity.pdbx_description
1 polymer ?
#
loop_
_entity_poly.entity_id
_entity_poly.type
_entity_poly.pdbx_seq_one_letter_code
_entity_poly.pdbx_strand_id
1 'polypeptide(L)'
;MLIDTHAHVNFKAFENDFDEVIKRSLGEDVWMINVGSKYETSKKAVEIAQNYNNGVFAAIGLHPIHAQDEEFDKERYKKLALSGSEWSDKVVAIGEIGLDKFKDYGSFLKEQKEVFLKQLDLAKELNLPIIIHCRMAHEDLIKELRIKNYELRIRGVIHCFTGTWEEAKKYLDLGFYIGINGIIYKRDLKEVIKKAPLEKILIETDCPYLTPPQAESERNEPIFVRYIAKDIARIKGIDFKTVSQTTFQNAIDLFNL
;
A
#
# COMPACT_ATOMS: atom_id res chain seq x y z
N MET A 1 2.17 -17.40 -8.07
CA MET A 1 2.67 -16.00 -7.95
C MET A 1 1.82 -15.23 -6.95
N LEU A 2 2.42 -14.33 -6.20
CA LEU A 2 1.80 -13.38 -5.28
C LEU A 2 2.38 -11.99 -5.52
N ILE A 3 1.67 -10.93 -5.11
CA ILE A 3 2.23 -9.58 -5.05
C ILE A 3 2.03 -9.05 -3.63
N ASP A 4 3.14 -8.68 -2.98
CA ASP A 4 3.12 -7.85 -1.77
C ASP A 4 2.88 -6.40 -2.19
N THR A 5 1.66 -5.90 -2.02
CA THR A 5 1.28 -4.58 -2.52
C THR A 5 1.73 -3.42 -1.62
N HIS A 6 2.38 -3.73 -0.47
CA HIS A 6 2.91 -2.71 0.43
C HIS A 6 4.10 -3.24 1.24
N ALA A 7 5.31 -2.94 0.78
CA ALA A 7 6.58 -3.26 1.42
C ALA A 7 7.45 -2.02 1.59
N HIS A 8 8.32 -2.01 2.60
CA HIS A 8 9.29 -0.93 2.81
C HIS A 8 10.73 -1.47 2.81
N VAL A 9 11.10 -2.23 1.78
CA VAL A 9 12.49 -2.75 1.63
C VAL A 9 13.50 -1.61 1.40
N ASN A 10 13.00 -0.43 1.04
CA ASN A 10 13.74 0.83 0.95
C ASN A 10 14.07 1.49 2.31
N PHE A 11 13.58 0.96 3.44
CA PHE A 11 13.81 1.52 4.77
C PHE A 11 15.13 1.03 5.38
N LYS A 12 15.59 1.77 6.42
CA LYS A 12 16.83 1.48 7.15
C LYS A 12 16.94 0.04 7.68
N ALA A 13 15.79 -0.58 8.03
CA ALA A 13 15.76 -1.96 8.52
C ALA A 13 16.32 -2.99 7.51
N PHE A 14 16.39 -2.63 6.23
CA PHE A 14 16.88 -3.46 5.15
C PHE A 14 18.17 -2.91 4.49
N GLU A 15 18.78 -1.87 5.07
CA GLU A 15 19.90 -1.16 4.45
C GLU A 15 21.06 -2.08 4.04
N ASN A 16 21.30 -3.14 4.81
CA ASN A 16 22.43 -4.03 4.62
C ASN A 16 22.12 -5.28 3.75
N ASP A 17 20.83 -5.59 3.51
CA ASP A 17 20.44 -6.87 2.88
C ASP A 17 19.20 -6.78 1.98
N PHE A 18 18.80 -5.57 1.55
CA PHE A 18 17.60 -5.38 0.72
C PHE A 18 17.65 -6.20 -0.58
N ASP A 19 18.81 -6.33 -1.20
CA ASP A 19 18.98 -7.05 -2.45
C ASP A 19 18.76 -8.56 -2.27
N GLU A 20 19.29 -9.14 -1.18
CA GLU A 20 19.04 -10.53 -0.81
C GLU A 20 17.57 -10.80 -0.48
N VAL A 21 16.91 -9.87 0.25
CA VAL A 21 15.48 -9.95 0.56
C VAL A 21 14.65 -9.96 -0.72
N ILE A 22 14.94 -9.06 -1.65
CA ILE A 22 14.24 -8.99 -2.93
C ILE A 22 14.48 -10.27 -3.74
N LYS A 23 15.74 -10.71 -3.89
CA LYS A 23 16.08 -11.91 -4.67
C LYS A 23 15.40 -13.16 -4.15
N ARG A 24 15.38 -13.39 -2.82
CA ARG A 24 14.66 -14.56 -2.27
C ARG A 24 13.15 -14.46 -2.44
N SER A 25 12.58 -13.26 -2.40
CA SER A 25 11.14 -13.09 -2.65
C SER A 25 10.79 -13.37 -4.10
N LEU A 26 11.55 -12.83 -5.05
CA LEU A 26 11.37 -13.11 -6.47
C LEU A 26 11.60 -14.59 -6.82
N GLY A 27 12.59 -15.23 -6.19
CA GLY A 27 12.88 -16.67 -6.35
C GLY A 27 11.73 -17.59 -5.89
N GLU A 28 10.83 -17.07 -5.08
CA GLU A 28 9.62 -17.76 -4.58
C GLU A 28 8.32 -17.21 -5.22
N ASP A 29 8.43 -16.59 -6.40
CA ASP A 29 7.31 -16.03 -7.15
C ASP A 29 6.51 -14.95 -6.36
N VAL A 30 7.18 -14.14 -5.56
CA VAL A 30 6.59 -13.00 -4.86
C VAL A 30 7.12 -11.70 -5.42
N TRP A 31 6.26 -10.94 -6.09
CA TRP A 31 6.51 -9.57 -6.53
C TRP A 31 6.22 -8.59 -5.41
N MET A 32 6.70 -7.34 -5.54
CA MET A 32 6.49 -6.34 -4.49
C MET A 32 6.38 -4.91 -5.02
N ILE A 33 5.63 -4.08 -4.27
CA ILE A 33 5.63 -2.63 -4.43
C ILE A 33 6.33 -2.04 -3.20
N ASN A 34 7.51 -1.42 -3.41
CA ASN A 34 8.22 -0.68 -2.39
C ASN A 34 7.61 0.70 -2.23
N VAL A 35 7.14 1.01 -1.03
CA VAL A 35 6.39 2.24 -0.74
C VAL A 35 7.26 3.25 0.00
N GLY A 36 7.30 4.47 -0.51
CA GLY A 36 7.94 5.60 0.16
C GLY A 36 7.02 6.24 1.20
N SER A 37 7.61 6.83 2.23
CA SER A 37 6.89 7.60 3.27
C SER A 37 7.32 9.07 3.33
N LYS A 38 8.44 9.41 2.67
CA LYS A 38 9.04 10.74 2.48
C LYS A 38 9.68 10.80 1.10
N TYR A 39 10.11 11.99 0.69
CA TYR A 39 10.79 12.13 -0.59
C TYR A 39 12.02 11.22 -0.72
N GLU A 40 12.90 11.19 0.29
CA GLU A 40 14.12 10.38 0.25
C GLU A 40 13.83 8.87 0.21
N THR A 41 12.85 8.38 0.97
CA THR A 41 12.45 6.98 0.92
C THR A 41 11.70 6.64 -0.38
N SER A 42 10.93 7.57 -0.94
CA SER A 42 10.31 7.43 -2.25
C SER A 42 11.37 7.33 -3.36
N LYS A 43 12.39 8.20 -3.32
CA LYS A 43 13.52 8.17 -4.26
C LYS A 43 14.25 6.83 -4.18
N LYS A 44 14.56 6.35 -2.97
CA LYS A 44 15.22 5.05 -2.78
C LYS A 44 14.36 3.88 -3.29
N ALA A 45 13.03 3.93 -3.10
CA ALA A 45 12.13 2.91 -3.65
C ALA A 45 12.19 2.83 -5.18
N VAL A 46 12.22 4.00 -5.85
CA VAL A 46 12.36 4.08 -7.31
C VAL A 46 13.73 3.56 -7.76
N GLU A 47 14.81 4.01 -7.13
CA GLU A 47 16.18 3.54 -7.43
C GLU A 47 16.31 2.03 -7.29
N ILE A 48 15.74 1.43 -6.23
CA ILE A 48 15.71 -0.03 -6.06
C ILE A 48 14.93 -0.68 -7.20
N ALA A 49 13.70 -0.22 -7.50
CA ALA A 49 12.86 -0.82 -8.52
C ALA A 49 13.50 -0.78 -9.92
N GLN A 50 14.26 0.26 -10.24
CA GLN A 50 14.97 0.39 -11.52
C GLN A 50 16.08 -0.65 -11.72
N ASN A 51 16.59 -1.27 -10.65
CA ASN A 51 17.61 -2.32 -10.73
C ASN A 51 17.05 -3.70 -11.09
N TYR A 52 15.72 -3.84 -11.17
CA TYR A 52 15.06 -5.11 -11.46
C TYR A 52 14.18 -4.97 -12.71
N ASN A 53 14.31 -5.89 -13.65
CA ASN A 53 13.50 -5.86 -14.88
C ASN A 53 12.01 -6.05 -14.57
N ASN A 54 11.68 -7.03 -13.73
CA ASN A 54 10.32 -7.43 -13.40
C ASN A 54 10.13 -7.68 -11.89
N GLY A 55 8.91 -7.55 -11.41
CA GLY A 55 8.48 -7.98 -10.08
C GLY A 55 8.84 -7.04 -8.94
N VAL A 56 9.50 -5.90 -9.21
CA VAL A 56 9.80 -4.87 -8.21
C VAL A 56 9.35 -3.53 -8.75
N PHE A 57 8.47 -2.88 -7.99
CA PHE A 57 7.84 -1.60 -8.33
C PHE A 57 7.98 -0.62 -7.16
N ALA A 58 7.61 0.63 -7.38
CA ALA A 58 7.66 1.69 -6.40
C ALA A 58 6.33 2.45 -6.29
N ALA A 59 5.98 2.86 -5.09
CA ALA A 59 5.00 3.92 -4.84
C ALA A 59 5.69 5.10 -4.14
N ILE A 60 5.30 6.31 -4.49
CA ILE A 60 5.93 7.54 -4.00
C ILE A 60 4.92 8.44 -3.32
N GLY A 61 5.25 8.96 -2.15
CA GLY A 61 4.34 9.83 -1.41
C GLY A 61 4.94 10.38 -0.13
N LEU A 62 4.20 11.30 0.47
CA LEU A 62 4.45 11.84 1.79
C LEU A 62 3.39 11.35 2.76
N HIS A 63 3.82 10.47 3.67
CA HIS A 63 2.97 9.88 4.69
C HIS A 63 2.43 10.94 5.66
N PRO A 64 1.17 10.84 6.13
CA PRO A 64 0.54 11.87 6.96
C PRO A 64 1.32 12.25 8.23
N ILE A 65 2.05 11.31 8.86
CA ILE A 65 2.84 11.62 10.07
C ILE A 65 3.98 12.62 9.80
N HIS A 66 4.37 12.82 8.55
CA HIS A 66 5.44 13.73 8.13
C HIS A 66 4.92 15.06 7.57
N ALA A 67 3.61 15.29 7.58
CA ALA A 67 3.01 16.50 7.02
C ALA A 67 3.45 17.82 7.70
N GLN A 68 4.02 17.76 8.92
CA GLN A 68 4.63 18.91 9.58
C GLN A 68 6.14 19.01 9.37
N ASP A 69 6.80 17.88 9.10
CA ASP A 69 8.26 17.81 9.04
C ASP A 69 8.80 18.05 7.62
N GLU A 70 7.98 17.79 6.60
CA GLU A 70 8.38 17.88 5.20
C GLU A 70 7.29 18.58 4.38
N GLU A 71 7.68 19.60 3.63
CA GLU A 71 6.79 20.26 2.65
C GLU A 71 6.62 19.33 1.43
N PHE A 72 5.35 19.13 1.03
CA PHE A 72 5.05 18.36 -0.19
C PHE A 72 5.25 19.25 -1.42
N ASP A 73 6.35 19.05 -2.12
CA ASP A 73 6.65 19.67 -3.42
C ASP A 73 6.16 18.77 -4.57
N LYS A 74 4.98 19.10 -5.12
CA LYS A 74 4.33 18.34 -6.19
C LYS A 74 5.23 18.14 -7.41
N GLU A 75 5.96 19.17 -7.83
CA GLU A 75 6.81 19.11 -9.01
C GLU A 75 8.03 18.21 -8.80
N ARG A 76 8.56 18.19 -7.57
CA ARG A 76 9.65 17.31 -7.19
C ARG A 76 9.22 15.83 -7.22
N TYR A 77 8.04 15.51 -6.67
CA TYR A 77 7.47 14.15 -6.74
C TYR A 77 7.08 13.75 -8.16
N LYS A 78 6.53 14.69 -8.96
CA LYS A 78 6.24 14.45 -10.36
C LYS A 78 7.48 14.11 -11.17
N LYS A 79 8.58 14.87 -10.98
CA LYS A 79 9.88 14.55 -11.61
C LYS A 79 10.37 13.17 -11.20
N LEU A 80 10.21 12.79 -9.93
CA LEU A 80 10.58 11.45 -9.46
C LEU A 80 9.76 10.36 -10.14
N ALA A 81 8.44 10.54 -10.28
CA ALA A 81 7.56 9.60 -10.98
C ALA A 81 7.94 9.41 -12.45
N LEU A 82 8.44 10.47 -13.09
CA LEU A 82 8.82 10.48 -14.50
C LEU A 82 10.33 10.28 -14.72
N SER A 83 11.12 10.09 -13.64
CA SER A 83 12.58 9.91 -13.70
C SER A 83 12.93 8.51 -14.16
N GLY A 84 13.15 8.39 -15.44
CA GLY A 84 13.63 7.18 -16.13
C GLY A 84 13.56 7.44 -17.63
N SER A 85 14.53 6.95 -18.41
CA SER A 85 14.42 6.84 -19.85
C SER A 85 13.07 6.19 -20.20
N GLU A 86 12.53 6.32 -21.39
CA GLU A 86 11.30 5.80 -22.03
C GLU A 86 10.43 4.75 -21.31
N TRP A 87 10.81 4.30 -20.08
CA TRP A 87 10.26 3.21 -19.29
C TRP A 87 10.10 3.59 -17.81
N SER A 88 9.37 4.67 -17.51
CA SER A 88 9.04 5.03 -16.12
C SER A 88 7.96 4.12 -15.49
N ASP A 89 7.81 2.90 -15.99
CA ASP A 89 6.80 1.93 -15.54
C ASP A 89 7.04 1.39 -14.12
N LYS A 90 8.09 1.86 -13.44
CA LYS A 90 8.41 1.42 -12.07
C LYS A 90 7.61 2.12 -11.00
N VAL A 91 7.18 3.37 -11.22
CA VAL A 91 6.30 4.07 -10.29
C VAL A 91 4.85 3.76 -10.63
N VAL A 92 4.23 2.94 -9.82
CA VAL A 92 2.90 2.36 -10.10
C VAL A 92 1.78 2.97 -9.25
N ALA A 93 2.11 3.79 -8.26
CA ALA A 93 1.11 4.44 -7.40
C ALA A 93 1.66 5.72 -6.74
N ILE A 94 0.75 6.61 -6.34
CA ILE A 94 1.03 7.66 -5.36
C ILE A 94 0.67 7.11 -3.97
N GLY A 95 1.65 6.98 -3.12
CA GLY A 95 1.55 6.37 -1.79
C GLY A 95 2.92 6.26 -1.09
N GLU A 96 2.93 6.22 0.22
CA GLU A 96 1.80 6.13 1.15
C GLU A 96 1.29 7.53 1.51
N ILE A 97 -0.01 7.76 1.37
CA ILE A 97 -0.67 9.04 1.61
C ILE A 97 -1.92 8.83 2.47
N GLY A 98 -2.46 9.84 3.11
CA GLY A 98 -3.70 9.66 3.86
C GLY A 98 -3.79 10.42 5.16
N LEU A 99 -4.43 9.80 6.19
CA LEU A 99 -4.70 10.43 7.47
C LEU A 99 -4.34 9.51 8.65
N ASP A 100 -3.68 10.06 9.66
CA ASP A 100 -3.35 9.40 10.92
C ASP A 100 -3.75 10.27 12.11
N LYS A 101 -4.61 9.73 12.99
CA LYS A 101 -5.03 10.41 14.24
C LYS A 101 -4.48 9.70 15.48
N PHE A 102 -3.53 8.80 15.32
CA PHE A 102 -2.95 8.09 16.44
C PHE A 102 -2.01 9.00 17.24
N LYS A 103 -2.14 8.99 18.56
CA LYS A 103 -1.37 9.86 19.48
C LYS A 103 -1.51 11.35 19.10
N ASP A 104 -0.38 12.04 19.01
CA ASP A 104 -0.32 13.48 18.72
C ASP A 104 -0.51 13.83 17.24
N TYR A 105 -0.53 12.83 16.34
CA TYR A 105 -0.73 13.06 14.91
C TYR A 105 -2.10 13.66 14.59
N GLY A 106 -3.11 13.45 15.44
CA GLY A 106 -4.41 14.09 15.28
C GLY A 106 -4.38 15.62 15.47
N SER A 107 -3.35 16.18 16.13
CA SER A 107 -3.23 17.62 16.39
C SER A 107 -3.01 18.45 15.11
N PHE A 108 -2.46 17.85 14.03
CA PHE A 108 -2.22 18.48 12.74
C PHE A 108 -2.99 17.80 11.58
N LEU A 109 -4.19 17.34 11.87
CA LEU A 109 -5.07 16.73 10.88
C LEU A 109 -5.40 17.66 9.69
N LYS A 110 -5.40 18.97 9.93
CA LYS A 110 -5.64 19.97 8.86
C LYS A 110 -4.50 19.93 7.84
N GLU A 111 -3.26 19.96 8.30
CA GLU A 111 -2.06 19.88 7.47
C GLU A 111 -2.01 18.55 6.71
N GLN A 112 -2.32 17.43 7.38
CA GLN A 112 -2.43 16.13 6.73
C GLN A 112 -3.46 16.15 5.58
N LYS A 113 -4.64 16.74 5.80
CA LYS A 113 -5.67 16.86 4.75
C LYS A 113 -5.18 17.73 3.58
N GLU A 114 -4.53 18.84 3.84
CA GLU A 114 -3.99 19.70 2.78
C GLU A 114 -2.94 18.97 1.93
N VAL A 115 -2.02 18.25 2.57
CA VAL A 115 -1.00 17.44 1.91
C VAL A 115 -1.64 16.27 1.14
N PHE A 116 -2.62 15.59 1.74
CA PHE A 116 -3.35 14.51 1.11
C PHE A 116 -4.03 14.98 -0.20
N LEU A 117 -4.72 16.12 -0.17
CA LEU A 117 -5.40 16.66 -1.35
C LEU A 117 -4.43 17.01 -2.49
N LYS A 118 -3.27 17.62 -2.17
CA LYS A 118 -2.22 17.88 -3.16
C LYS A 118 -1.70 16.59 -3.83
N GLN A 119 -1.63 15.51 -3.08
CA GLN A 119 -1.17 14.21 -3.58
C GLN A 119 -2.27 13.50 -4.41
N LEU A 120 -3.55 13.68 -4.09
CA LEU A 120 -4.65 13.24 -4.96
C LEU A 120 -4.60 13.94 -6.33
N ASP A 121 -4.31 15.24 -6.35
CA ASP A 121 -4.17 16.00 -7.60
C ASP A 121 -2.98 15.50 -8.43
N LEU A 122 -1.87 15.14 -7.79
CA LEU A 122 -0.73 14.52 -8.47
C LEU A 122 -1.08 13.13 -9.04
N ALA A 123 -1.77 12.30 -8.26
CA ALA A 123 -2.20 10.96 -8.69
C ALA A 123 -3.11 11.05 -9.93
N LYS A 124 -4.05 12.00 -9.93
CA LYS A 124 -4.91 12.27 -11.09
C LYS A 124 -4.10 12.72 -12.30
N GLU A 125 -3.19 13.67 -12.13
CA GLU A 125 -2.36 14.21 -13.21
C GLU A 125 -1.53 13.13 -13.89
N LEU A 126 -0.99 12.18 -13.10
CA LEU A 126 -0.20 11.05 -13.56
C LEU A 126 -1.02 9.82 -13.95
N ASN A 127 -2.35 9.86 -13.76
CA ASN A 127 -3.26 8.71 -13.93
C ASN A 127 -2.84 7.47 -13.12
N LEU A 128 -2.23 7.67 -11.95
CA LEU A 128 -1.79 6.60 -11.07
C LEU A 128 -2.83 6.33 -9.97
N PRO A 129 -2.99 5.06 -9.54
CA PRO A 129 -3.76 4.72 -8.35
C PRO A 129 -3.08 5.23 -7.08
N ILE A 130 -3.81 5.19 -5.96
CA ILE A 130 -3.28 5.62 -4.67
C ILE A 130 -3.23 4.49 -3.64
N ILE A 131 -2.20 4.52 -2.78
CA ILE A 131 -2.08 3.66 -1.61
C ILE A 131 -2.34 4.53 -0.38
N ILE A 132 -3.43 4.24 0.33
CA ILE A 132 -3.95 5.10 1.40
C ILE A 132 -3.67 4.51 2.76
N HIS A 133 -2.98 5.29 3.59
CA HIS A 133 -2.89 5.11 5.04
C HIS A 133 -4.14 5.66 5.73
N CYS A 134 -4.72 4.88 6.63
CA CYS A 134 -5.82 5.34 7.47
C CYS A 134 -5.72 4.77 8.88
N ARG A 135 -5.36 5.59 9.84
CA ARG A 135 -5.28 5.17 11.24
C ARG A 135 -6.13 6.05 12.14
N MET A 136 -7.19 5.45 12.73
CA MET A 136 -8.16 6.15 13.59
C MET A 136 -8.85 7.37 12.91
N ALA A 137 -8.90 7.40 11.57
CA ALA A 137 -9.37 8.54 10.77
C ALA A 137 -10.38 8.14 9.68
N HIS A 138 -11.02 6.96 9.78
CA HIS A 138 -11.90 6.43 8.72
C HIS A 138 -13.04 7.38 8.36
N GLU A 139 -13.68 8.02 9.33
CA GLU A 139 -14.78 8.96 9.08
C GLU A 139 -14.29 10.17 8.28
N ASP A 140 -13.19 10.80 8.71
CA ASP A 140 -12.58 11.92 8.02
C ASP A 140 -12.17 11.56 6.61
N LEU A 141 -11.47 10.43 6.44
CA LEU A 141 -10.98 9.98 5.14
C LEU A 141 -12.12 9.66 4.17
N ILE A 142 -13.18 8.95 4.62
CA ILE A 142 -14.36 8.64 3.81
C ILE A 142 -15.05 9.94 3.35
N LYS A 143 -15.11 10.95 4.21
CA LYS A 143 -15.68 12.26 3.86
C LYS A 143 -14.87 12.93 2.74
N GLU A 144 -13.55 13.00 2.87
CA GLU A 144 -12.68 13.60 1.84
C GLU A 144 -12.76 12.83 0.52
N LEU A 145 -12.71 11.49 0.58
CA LEU A 145 -12.79 10.65 -0.61
C LEU A 145 -14.14 10.77 -1.33
N ARG A 146 -15.26 10.86 -0.62
CA ARG A 146 -16.58 11.05 -1.24
C ARG A 146 -16.66 12.34 -2.04
N ILE A 147 -16.10 13.42 -1.51
CA ILE A 147 -16.08 14.72 -2.18
C ILE A 147 -15.19 14.62 -3.44
N LYS A 148 -13.99 14.08 -3.29
CA LYS A 148 -12.99 14.09 -4.36
C LYS A 148 -13.17 12.99 -5.40
N ASN A 149 -13.69 11.82 -5.03
CA ASN A 149 -13.86 10.72 -5.98
C ASN A 149 -14.88 11.04 -7.08
N TYR A 150 -15.92 11.82 -6.76
CA TYR A 150 -16.85 12.31 -7.77
C TYR A 150 -16.17 13.17 -8.84
N GLU A 151 -15.21 14.00 -8.42
CA GLU A 151 -14.46 14.90 -9.32
C GLU A 151 -13.32 14.19 -10.04
N LEU A 152 -12.62 13.27 -9.37
CA LEU A 152 -11.31 12.79 -9.78
C LEU A 152 -11.31 11.35 -10.30
N ARG A 153 -12.36 10.54 -10.02
CA ARG A 153 -12.43 9.10 -10.35
C ARG A 153 -11.18 8.33 -9.90
N ILE A 154 -10.75 8.56 -8.67
CA ILE A 154 -9.52 7.99 -8.12
C ILE A 154 -9.71 6.49 -7.87
N ARG A 155 -8.71 5.70 -8.26
CA ARG A 155 -8.58 4.27 -7.94
C ARG A 155 -7.56 4.10 -6.83
N GLY A 156 -7.71 3.10 -5.98
CA GLY A 156 -6.71 2.88 -4.93
C GLY A 156 -7.07 1.77 -3.96
N VAL A 157 -6.23 1.64 -2.94
CA VAL A 157 -6.36 0.68 -1.85
C VAL A 157 -6.30 1.40 -0.51
N ILE A 158 -7.13 0.97 0.44
CA ILE A 158 -6.95 1.31 1.86
C ILE A 158 -6.00 0.27 2.44
N HIS A 159 -4.73 0.64 2.51
CA HIS A 159 -3.66 -0.20 3.03
C HIS A 159 -3.84 -0.47 4.53
N CYS A 160 -3.35 -1.63 4.99
CA CYS A 160 -3.38 -2.03 6.41
C CYS A 160 -4.73 -1.76 7.06
N PHE A 161 -5.82 -2.22 6.45
CA PHE A 161 -7.17 -1.88 6.87
C PHE A 161 -7.41 -2.33 8.32
N THR A 162 -7.90 -1.40 9.15
CA THR A 162 -8.15 -1.63 10.59
C THR A 162 -9.58 -1.27 11.03
N GLY A 163 -10.43 -0.92 10.08
CA GLY A 163 -11.80 -0.49 10.35
C GLY A 163 -12.81 -1.63 10.52
N THR A 164 -14.07 -1.25 10.70
CA THR A 164 -15.23 -2.13 10.77
C THR A 164 -15.69 -2.57 9.37
N TRP A 165 -16.61 -3.55 9.31
CA TRP A 165 -17.25 -3.92 8.04
C TRP A 165 -18.01 -2.75 7.41
N GLU A 166 -18.70 -1.94 8.21
CA GLU A 166 -19.45 -0.76 7.75
C GLU A 166 -18.53 0.28 7.10
N GLU A 167 -17.33 0.45 7.64
CA GLU A 167 -16.31 1.32 7.05
C GLU A 167 -15.71 0.71 5.78
N ALA A 168 -15.39 -0.59 5.79
CA ALA A 168 -14.93 -1.31 4.60
C ALA A 168 -15.93 -1.20 3.46
N LYS A 169 -17.23 -1.41 3.75
CA LYS A 169 -18.30 -1.30 2.76
C LYS A 169 -18.34 0.09 2.10
N LYS A 170 -18.15 1.16 2.87
CA LYS A 170 -18.12 2.53 2.32
C LYS A 170 -16.96 2.73 1.34
N TYR A 171 -15.79 2.18 1.61
CA TYR A 171 -14.65 2.22 0.67
C TYR A 171 -14.89 1.36 -0.57
N LEU A 172 -15.46 0.16 -0.40
CA LEU A 172 -15.83 -0.73 -1.50
C LEU A 172 -16.87 -0.08 -2.42
N ASP A 173 -17.88 0.59 -1.85
CA ASP A 173 -18.92 1.33 -2.59
C ASP A 173 -18.31 2.52 -3.39
N LEU A 174 -17.17 3.08 -2.93
CA LEU A 174 -16.40 4.09 -3.66
C LEU A 174 -15.42 3.47 -4.70
N GLY A 175 -15.36 2.14 -4.81
CA GLY A 175 -14.53 1.43 -5.78
C GLY A 175 -13.12 1.06 -5.28
N PHE A 176 -12.75 1.41 -4.04
CA PHE A 176 -11.45 1.09 -3.47
C PHE A 176 -11.28 -0.39 -3.17
N TYR A 177 -10.02 -0.83 -3.13
CA TYR A 177 -9.61 -2.12 -2.61
C TYR A 177 -9.31 -2.03 -1.11
N ILE A 178 -9.31 -3.19 -0.44
CA ILE A 178 -8.96 -3.33 0.98
C ILE A 178 -7.66 -4.12 1.08
N GLY A 179 -6.62 -3.51 1.65
CA GLY A 179 -5.32 -4.13 1.90
C GLY A 179 -5.34 -4.91 3.22
N ILE A 180 -4.97 -6.18 3.17
CA ILE A 180 -4.92 -7.09 4.32
C ILE A 180 -3.49 -7.55 4.55
N ASN A 181 -2.99 -7.36 5.77
CA ASN A 181 -1.64 -7.73 6.20
C ASN A 181 -1.62 -8.40 7.59
N GLY A 182 -0.45 -8.48 8.21
CA GLY A 182 -0.25 -9.08 9.53
C GLY A 182 -0.99 -8.40 10.69
N ILE A 183 -1.71 -7.31 10.46
CA ILE A 183 -2.59 -6.69 11.46
C ILE A 183 -3.72 -7.64 11.90
N ILE A 184 -4.09 -8.63 11.05
CA ILE A 184 -5.08 -9.65 11.37
C ILE A 184 -4.71 -10.53 12.59
N TYR A 185 -3.44 -10.57 12.96
CA TYR A 185 -2.98 -11.27 14.17
C TYR A 185 -3.12 -10.42 15.44
N LYS A 186 -3.40 -9.12 15.29
CA LYS A 186 -3.56 -8.16 16.40
C LYS A 186 -4.98 -7.62 16.52
N ARG A 187 -5.77 -7.72 15.43
CA ARG A 187 -7.15 -7.24 15.34
C ARG A 187 -8.05 -8.29 14.70
N ASP A 188 -9.28 -8.40 15.15
CA ASP A 188 -10.26 -9.29 14.51
C ASP A 188 -10.87 -8.63 13.28
N LEU A 189 -10.39 -9.01 12.12
CA LEU A 189 -10.89 -8.58 10.81
C LEU A 189 -11.65 -9.72 10.07
N LYS A 190 -12.02 -10.79 10.78
CA LYS A 190 -12.67 -11.95 10.14
C LYS A 190 -13.97 -11.59 9.44
N GLU A 191 -14.77 -10.70 10.03
CA GLU A 191 -16.02 -10.26 9.41
C GLU A 191 -15.74 -9.50 8.10
N VAL A 192 -14.78 -8.56 8.11
CA VAL A 192 -14.37 -7.81 6.91
C VAL A 192 -13.88 -8.76 5.83
N ILE A 193 -12.96 -9.68 6.17
CA ILE A 193 -12.42 -10.65 5.21
C ILE A 193 -13.51 -11.54 4.65
N LYS A 194 -14.43 -12.04 5.47
CA LYS A 194 -15.54 -12.91 5.02
C LYS A 194 -16.48 -12.20 4.06
N LYS A 195 -16.87 -10.95 4.37
CA LYS A 195 -17.89 -10.20 3.64
C LYS A 195 -17.35 -9.47 2.41
N ALA A 196 -16.10 -9.00 2.43
CA ALA A 196 -15.51 -8.31 1.28
C ALA A 196 -15.40 -9.26 0.08
N PRO A 197 -15.78 -8.82 -1.15
CA PRO A 197 -15.52 -9.58 -2.37
C PRO A 197 -14.03 -9.86 -2.50
N LEU A 198 -13.65 -11.09 -2.90
CA LEU A 198 -12.23 -11.44 -3.05
C LEU A 198 -11.55 -10.57 -4.11
N GLU A 199 -12.31 -10.19 -5.13
CA GLU A 199 -11.90 -9.31 -6.24
C GLU A 199 -11.61 -7.86 -5.80
N LYS A 200 -11.83 -7.56 -4.52
CA LYS A 200 -11.55 -6.25 -3.89
C LYS A 200 -10.58 -6.35 -2.71
N ILE A 201 -9.94 -7.50 -2.53
CA ILE A 201 -8.91 -7.70 -1.51
C ILE A 201 -7.53 -7.67 -2.17
N LEU A 202 -6.61 -6.92 -1.57
CA LEU A 202 -5.17 -6.99 -1.82
C LEU A 202 -4.46 -7.56 -0.59
N ILE A 203 -3.33 -8.21 -0.83
CA ILE A 203 -2.47 -8.77 0.23
C ILE A 203 -1.16 -8.02 0.30
N GLU A 204 -0.67 -7.83 1.50
CA GLU A 204 0.54 -7.06 1.75
C GLU A 204 1.24 -7.51 3.03
N THR A 205 2.50 -7.12 3.22
CA THR A 205 3.23 -7.41 4.46
C THR A 205 3.31 -6.21 5.38
N ASP A 206 3.47 -5.02 4.85
CA ASP A 206 3.88 -3.82 5.58
C ASP A 206 5.27 -4.01 6.26
N CYS A 207 6.13 -4.82 5.62
CA CYS A 207 7.45 -5.11 6.16
C CYS A 207 8.32 -3.84 6.23
N PRO A 208 9.12 -3.68 7.29
CA PRO A 208 9.59 -4.67 8.28
C PRO A 208 8.63 -4.95 9.43
N TYR A 209 7.44 -4.37 9.45
CA TYR A 209 6.47 -4.44 10.53
C TYR A 209 5.55 -5.67 10.39
N LEU A 210 4.75 -5.93 11.43
CA LEU A 210 3.63 -6.88 11.41
C LEU A 210 4.01 -8.32 10.99
N THR A 211 5.17 -8.81 11.43
CA THR A 211 5.66 -10.16 11.14
C THR A 211 4.59 -11.21 11.49
N PRO A 212 4.18 -12.08 10.55
CA PRO A 212 3.29 -13.18 10.82
C PRO A 212 3.91 -14.16 11.84
N PRO A 213 3.16 -14.68 12.82
CA PRO A 213 3.70 -15.63 13.80
C PRO A 213 4.32 -16.90 13.16
N GLN A 214 3.83 -17.27 11.98
CA GLN A 214 4.31 -18.43 11.22
C GLN A 214 5.68 -18.21 10.54
N ALA A 215 6.15 -16.98 10.47
CA ALA A 215 7.41 -16.64 9.79
C ALA A 215 8.66 -17.01 10.61
N GLU A 216 8.50 -17.23 11.93
CA GLU A 216 9.62 -17.51 12.86
C GLU A 216 10.79 -16.55 12.69
N SER A 217 10.48 -15.26 12.42
CA SER A 217 11.44 -14.20 12.16
C SER A 217 11.11 -12.97 13.00
N GLU A 218 12.13 -12.24 13.45
CA GLU A 218 11.96 -10.96 14.15
C GLU A 218 11.52 -9.84 13.21
N ARG A 219 11.95 -9.89 11.93
CA ARG A 219 11.66 -8.89 10.91
C ARG A 219 10.75 -9.49 9.84
N ASN A 220 9.70 -8.77 9.48
CA ASN A 220 8.83 -9.12 8.36
C ASN A 220 9.53 -8.89 7.01
N GLU A 221 9.16 -9.67 5.98
CA GLU A 221 9.72 -9.60 4.64
C GLU A 221 8.63 -9.87 3.60
N PRO A 222 8.78 -9.38 2.33
CA PRO A 222 7.75 -9.55 1.31
C PRO A 222 7.35 -11.01 1.06
N ILE A 223 8.28 -11.95 1.17
CA ILE A 223 8.04 -13.38 0.99
C ILE A 223 6.97 -13.93 1.97
N PHE A 224 6.76 -13.28 3.10
CA PHE A 224 5.80 -13.70 4.13
C PHE A 224 4.35 -13.31 3.80
N VAL A 225 4.09 -12.57 2.73
CA VAL A 225 2.73 -12.28 2.23
C VAL A 225 1.94 -13.57 1.97
N ARG A 226 2.64 -14.68 1.71
CA ARG A 226 2.03 -16.02 1.57
C ARG A 226 1.22 -16.48 2.77
N TYR A 227 1.62 -16.08 3.97
CA TYR A 227 0.88 -16.43 5.20
C TYR A 227 -0.44 -15.66 5.27
N ILE A 228 -0.46 -14.42 4.82
CA ILE A 228 -1.68 -13.61 4.73
C ILE A 228 -2.66 -14.23 3.74
N ALA A 229 -2.19 -14.64 2.55
CA ALA A 229 -3.02 -15.33 1.57
C ALA A 229 -3.60 -16.65 2.10
N LYS A 230 -2.80 -17.46 2.85
CA LYS A 230 -3.27 -18.68 3.51
C LYS A 230 -4.36 -18.40 4.56
N ASP A 231 -4.20 -17.35 5.35
CA ASP A 231 -5.18 -17.00 6.38
C ASP A 231 -6.48 -16.46 5.77
N ILE A 232 -6.41 -15.68 4.69
CA ILE A 232 -7.59 -15.26 3.93
C ILE A 232 -8.33 -16.50 3.38
N ALA A 233 -7.61 -17.46 2.78
CA ALA A 233 -8.18 -18.72 2.27
C ALA A 233 -8.94 -19.46 3.38
N ARG A 234 -8.31 -19.64 4.54
CA ARG A 234 -8.91 -20.27 5.71
C ARG A 234 -10.16 -19.54 6.21
N ILE A 235 -10.10 -18.20 6.30
CA ILE A 235 -11.22 -17.38 6.81
C ILE A 235 -12.41 -17.40 5.84
N LYS A 236 -12.14 -17.34 4.52
CA LYS A 236 -13.19 -17.39 3.48
C LYS A 236 -13.70 -18.81 3.21
N GLY A 237 -12.98 -19.86 3.65
CA GLY A 237 -13.32 -21.26 3.36
C GLY A 237 -13.12 -21.64 1.90
N ILE A 238 -12.10 -21.08 1.24
CA ILE A 238 -11.72 -21.34 -0.16
C ILE A 238 -10.26 -21.80 -0.23
N ASP A 239 -9.84 -22.34 -1.36
CA ASP A 239 -8.47 -22.81 -1.52
C ASP A 239 -7.46 -21.66 -1.70
N PHE A 240 -6.20 -21.93 -1.31
CA PHE A 240 -5.09 -20.97 -1.42
C PHE A 240 -4.83 -20.52 -2.86
N LYS A 241 -5.00 -21.42 -3.83
CA LYS A 241 -4.74 -21.11 -5.25
C LYS A 241 -5.71 -20.05 -5.74
N THR A 242 -6.99 -20.17 -5.39
CA THR A 242 -8.02 -19.17 -5.72
C THR A 242 -7.67 -17.80 -5.13
N VAL A 243 -7.30 -17.74 -3.83
CA VAL A 243 -6.88 -16.46 -3.22
C VAL A 243 -5.66 -15.90 -3.92
N SER A 244 -4.62 -16.72 -4.13
CA SER A 244 -3.37 -16.32 -4.77
C SER A 244 -3.60 -15.74 -6.17
N GLN A 245 -4.38 -16.43 -6.99
CA GLN A 245 -4.67 -15.99 -8.36
C GLN A 245 -5.50 -14.71 -8.40
N THR A 246 -6.56 -14.63 -7.57
CA THR A 246 -7.44 -13.47 -7.57
C THR A 246 -6.72 -12.23 -7.02
N THR A 247 -6.00 -12.34 -5.89
CA THR A 247 -5.31 -11.18 -5.32
C THR A 247 -4.13 -10.72 -6.20
N PHE A 248 -3.48 -11.64 -6.91
CA PHE A 248 -2.48 -11.30 -7.93
C PHE A 248 -3.12 -10.48 -9.06
N GLN A 249 -4.24 -10.98 -9.63
CA GLN A 249 -4.94 -10.26 -10.70
C GLN A 249 -5.46 -8.90 -10.24
N ASN A 250 -5.99 -8.81 -9.01
CA ASN A 250 -6.43 -7.53 -8.41
C ASN A 250 -5.30 -6.50 -8.39
N ALA A 251 -4.07 -6.92 -8.04
CA ALA A 251 -2.92 -6.03 -8.02
C ALA A 251 -2.51 -5.61 -9.45
N ILE A 252 -2.49 -6.56 -10.41
CA ILE A 252 -2.27 -6.26 -11.84
C ILE A 252 -3.28 -5.20 -12.32
N ASP A 253 -4.57 -5.41 -12.05
CA ASP A 253 -5.65 -4.53 -12.53
C ASP A 253 -5.63 -3.14 -11.88
N LEU A 254 -5.31 -3.07 -10.58
CA LEU A 254 -5.26 -1.79 -9.88
C LEU A 254 -4.05 -0.96 -10.30
N PHE A 255 -2.86 -1.58 -10.29
CA PHE A 255 -1.59 -0.89 -10.48
C PHE A 255 -1.08 -0.90 -11.92
N ASN A 256 -1.77 -1.62 -12.82
CA ASN A 256 -1.42 -1.76 -14.24
C ASN A 256 0.00 -2.33 -14.44
N LEU A 257 0.30 -3.47 -13.77
CA LEU A 257 1.61 -4.14 -13.76
C LEU A 257 1.80 -5.07 -14.94
#